data_973a56279fe91cb359e4f7c98e70140b
#
_entry.id   973a56279fe91cb359e4f7c98e70140b
#
_cell.length_a   1.000
_cell.length_b   1.000
_cell.length_c   1.000
_cell.angle_alpha   90.00
_cell.angle_beta   90.00
_cell.angle_gamma   90.00
#
_symmetry.space_group_name_H-M   'P 1'
#
loop_
_entity.id
_entity.type
_entity.pdbx_description
1 polymer ?
#
loop_
_entity_poly.entity_id
_entity_poly.type
_entity_poly.pdbx_seq_one_letter_code
_entity_poly.pdbx_strand_id
1 'polypeptide(L)'
;MKNYNLKDISLFCLIFFSLCCCKKEGAAQVLENEVEDKMVDMTNANPPIIQTPSPVIYLADNLDEQDQLGYCIDTRGRGFNEELHAHSCKPKGGDVQFFYNKETLQICSVEFTGYCIEMPGGASKGMSLRLVESDTSSSDQKFIYNEDSGEFVPEEDLTLCIAVGETSAAAGIYMSRSLTLELSSETDVKLKQWVILE
;
A
#
# COMPACT_ATOMS: atom_id res chain seq x y z
N MET A 1 -31.20 -52.75 -29.36
CA MET A 1 -32.23 -52.79 -30.42
C MET A 1 -32.78 -51.38 -30.51
N LYS A 2 -32.57 -50.73 -31.51
CA LYS A 2 -32.68 -50.44 -32.88
C LYS A 2 -31.79 -49.27 -33.28
N ASN A 3 -30.94 -49.56 -34.26
CA ASN A 3 -30.27 -48.61 -35.15
C ASN A 3 -31.27 -47.93 -36.08
N TYR A 4 -30.94 -46.71 -36.51
CA TYR A 4 -31.09 -46.18 -37.86
C TYR A 4 -30.15 -44.97 -37.97
N ASN A 5 -29.05 -45.04 -38.65
CA ASN A 5 -28.65 -45.02 -40.09
C ASN A 5 -29.08 -43.73 -40.80
N LEU A 6 -28.09 -43.00 -41.06
CA LEU A 6 -27.46 -42.42 -42.27
C LEU A 6 -28.31 -42.14 -43.47
N LYS A 7 -27.90 -41.06 -44.15
CA LYS A 7 -28.08 -40.69 -45.58
C LYS A 7 -29.32 -39.82 -45.85
N ASP A 8 -29.28 -38.88 -46.64
CA ASP A 8 -28.44 -38.40 -47.74
C ASP A 8 -28.85 -36.95 -48.12
N ILE A 9 -27.88 -36.27 -48.71
CA ILE A 9 -27.91 -35.64 -50.04
C ILE A 9 -28.42 -34.19 -50.10
N SER A 10 -27.49 -33.35 -50.38
CA SER A 10 -27.28 -32.71 -51.71
C SER A 10 -27.90 -31.35 -51.92
N LEU A 11 -27.07 -30.46 -52.14
CA LEU A 11 -26.69 -29.79 -53.38
C LEU A 11 -27.41 -28.46 -53.67
N PHE A 12 -26.56 -27.52 -54.01
CA PHE A 12 -26.77 -26.32 -54.82
C PHE A 12 -27.60 -25.14 -54.25
N CYS A 13 -26.93 -24.10 -53.93
CA CYS A 13 -27.09 -22.86 -54.69
C CYS A 13 -25.95 -21.89 -54.49
N LEU A 14 -25.09 -21.78 -55.48
CA LEU A 14 -24.24 -20.64 -55.75
C LEU A 14 -25.14 -19.46 -56.14
N ILE A 15 -25.11 -18.38 -55.41
CA ILE A 15 -25.43 -17.07 -55.96
C ILE A 15 -24.43 -16.06 -55.44
N PHE A 16 -23.79 -15.47 -56.40
CA PHE A 16 -22.94 -14.27 -56.36
C PHE A 16 -23.65 -13.06 -55.74
N PHE A 17 -22.90 -12.23 -55.16
CA PHE A 17 -22.86 -10.75 -55.19
C PHE A 17 -22.47 -10.23 -53.81
N SER A 18 -21.49 -9.56 -53.72
CA SER A 18 -21.05 -8.24 -54.13
C SER A 18 -20.39 -7.56 -52.92
N LEU A 19 -19.25 -7.06 -53.18
CA LEU A 19 -18.48 -6.18 -52.31
C LEU A 19 -19.34 -5.14 -51.58
N CYS A 20 -19.21 -5.10 -50.25
CA CYS A 20 -19.31 -3.84 -49.57
C CYS A 20 -18.19 -3.79 -48.51
N CYS A 21 -17.15 -3.10 -48.93
CA CYS A 21 -16.03 -2.71 -48.07
C CYS A 21 -16.58 -1.70 -47.05
N CYS A 22 -16.83 -2.13 -45.82
CA CYS A 22 -16.97 -1.21 -44.70
C CYS A 22 -15.87 -1.54 -43.70
N LYS A 23 -14.90 -0.65 -43.68
CA LYS A 23 -13.87 -0.57 -42.65
C LYS A 23 -14.51 -0.63 -41.29
N LYS A 24 -14.18 -1.65 -40.51
CA LYS A 24 -14.27 -1.63 -39.04
C LYS A 24 -12.87 -1.47 -38.47
N GLU A 25 -12.35 -0.29 -38.63
CA GLU A 25 -11.31 0.22 -37.76
C GLU A 25 -12.01 1.15 -36.74
N GLY A 26 -12.13 0.70 -35.51
CA GLY A 26 -12.74 1.54 -34.48
C GLY A 26 -13.07 0.85 -33.17
N ALA A 27 -12.82 -0.46 -33.01
CA ALA A 27 -13.17 -1.17 -31.79
C ALA A 27 -11.96 -1.73 -31.01
N ALA A 28 -10.75 -1.60 -31.53
CA ALA A 28 -9.55 -2.08 -30.86
C ALA A 28 -8.75 -0.98 -30.11
N GLN A 29 -9.04 0.30 -30.36
CA GLN A 29 -8.33 1.42 -29.72
C GLN A 29 -8.98 1.95 -28.44
N VAL A 30 -10.19 1.49 -28.09
CA VAL A 30 -10.90 1.94 -26.87
C VAL A 30 -10.57 1.07 -25.66
N LEU A 31 -10.02 -0.13 -25.86
CA LEU A 31 -9.65 -1.03 -24.75
C LEU A 31 -8.19 -0.89 -24.28
N GLU A 32 -7.34 -0.24 -25.05
CA GLU A 32 -5.95 0.03 -24.61
C GLU A 32 -5.80 1.32 -23.77
N ASN A 33 -6.76 2.25 -23.83
CA ASN A 33 -6.71 3.50 -23.07
C ASN A 33 -7.34 3.39 -21.67
N GLU A 34 -8.01 2.30 -21.31
CA GLU A 34 -8.58 2.13 -19.94
C GLU A 34 -7.66 1.34 -18.99
N VAL A 35 -6.55 0.81 -19.46
CA VAL A 35 -5.59 0.07 -18.62
C VAL A 35 -4.38 0.94 -18.24
N GLU A 36 -4.15 2.05 -18.93
CA GLU A 36 -3.02 2.98 -18.63
C GLU A 36 -3.31 4.01 -17.52
N ASP A 37 -4.56 4.13 -17.04
CA ASP A 37 -4.94 5.19 -16.08
C ASP A 37 -5.00 4.72 -14.62
N LYS A 38 -4.31 3.62 -14.29
CA LYS A 38 -4.22 3.09 -12.90
C LYS A 38 -2.81 2.86 -12.38
N MET A 39 -1.80 3.32 -13.06
CA MET A 39 -0.51 3.51 -12.42
C MET A 39 -0.62 4.84 -11.65
N VAL A 40 -0.75 4.73 -10.32
CA VAL A 40 -0.64 5.89 -9.43
C VAL A 40 0.59 6.68 -9.88
N ASP A 41 0.37 7.92 -10.29
CA ASP A 41 1.43 8.81 -10.76
C ASP A 41 2.39 9.11 -9.59
N MET A 42 3.39 8.27 -9.40
CA MET A 42 4.50 8.49 -8.46
C MET A 42 5.39 9.68 -8.87
N THR A 43 5.07 10.34 -9.99
CA THR A 43 5.94 11.39 -10.58
C THR A 43 5.90 12.73 -9.83
N ASN A 44 4.96 12.92 -8.90
CA ASN A 44 4.86 14.15 -8.07
C ASN A 44 5.39 14.01 -6.65
N ALA A 45 5.89 12.83 -6.25
CA ALA A 45 6.48 12.66 -4.95
C ALA A 45 7.83 13.40 -4.86
N ASN A 46 8.07 14.09 -3.74
CA ASN A 46 9.38 14.60 -3.37
C ASN A 46 10.10 13.53 -2.53
N PRO A 47 10.83 12.57 -3.14
CA PRO A 47 11.32 11.41 -2.42
C PRO A 47 12.38 11.78 -1.40
N PRO A 48 12.36 11.17 -0.21
CA PRO A 48 13.39 11.37 0.80
C PRO A 48 14.72 10.71 0.39
N ILE A 49 15.81 11.17 1.05
CA ILE A 49 17.13 10.56 0.93
C ILE A 49 17.31 9.58 2.09
N ILE A 50 16.87 8.34 1.90
CA ILE A 50 16.93 7.32 2.95
C ILE A 50 18.38 6.90 3.21
N GLN A 51 18.80 7.06 4.46
CA GLN A 51 20.13 6.65 4.96
C GLN A 51 20.01 5.52 6.00
N THR A 52 18.79 5.24 6.46
CA THR A 52 18.49 4.17 7.41
C THR A 52 18.79 2.81 6.76
N PRO A 53 19.52 1.92 7.43
CA PRO A 53 19.73 0.55 6.91
C PRO A 53 18.40 -0.20 6.75
N SER A 54 18.33 -1.06 5.75
CA SER A 54 17.20 -1.99 5.60
C SER A 54 17.23 -3.11 6.67
N PRO A 55 16.08 -3.71 7.03
CA PRO A 55 14.77 -3.36 6.50
C PRO A 55 14.21 -2.07 7.12
N VAL A 56 13.47 -1.31 6.34
CA VAL A 56 12.83 -0.08 6.79
C VAL A 56 11.52 0.18 6.01
N ILE A 57 10.53 0.74 6.68
CA ILE A 57 9.27 1.21 6.08
C ILE A 57 9.24 2.72 6.22
N TYR A 58 9.15 3.42 5.10
CA TYR A 58 9.20 4.87 5.08
C TYR A 58 8.13 5.48 4.17
N LEU A 59 7.75 6.73 4.45
CA LEU A 59 6.80 7.48 3.64
C LEU A 59 7.45 7.86 2.30
N ALA A 60 6.75 7.67 1.19
CA ALA A 60 7.27 7.92 -0.16
C ALA A 60 7.62 9.38 -0.42
N ASP A 61 6.92 10.32 0.26
CA ASP A 61 7.15 11.75 0.15
C ASP A 61 7.86 12.30 1.39
N ASN A 62 8.81 13.20 1.19
CA ASN A 62 9.57 13.86 2.27
C ASN A 62 8.77 14.94 2.99
N LEU A 63 7.58 15.31 2.51
CA LEU A 63 6.70 16.35 3.06
C LEU A 63 7.41 17.72 3.24
N ASP A 64 8.33 18.05 2.33
CA ASP A 64 9.12 19.29 2.31
C ASP A 64 9.98 19.52 3.57
N GLU A 65 10.29 18.48 4.35
CA GLU A 65 11.19 18.60 5.50
C GLU A 65 12.63 18.91 5.07
N GLN A 66 13.28 19.79 5.82
CA GLN A 66 14.61 20.31 5.47
C GLN A 66 15.71 19.26 5.60
N ASP A 67 15.56 18.29 6.49
CA ASP A 67 16.55 17.23 6.69
C ASP A 67 16.56 16.19 5.56
N GLN A 68 15.50 16.16 4.74
CA GLN A 68 15.30 15.25 3.61
C GLN A 68 15.42 13.75 3.96
N LEU A 69 15.36 13.41 5.25
CA LEU A 69 15.48 12.03 5.71
C LEU A 69 14.21 11.21 5.52
N GLY A 70 13.06 11.88 5.26
CA GLY A 70 11.75 11.24 5.19
C GLY A 70 11.23 10.82 6.56
N TYR A 71 10.09 10.13 6.56
CA TYR A 71 9.43 9.66 7.77
C TYR A 71 9.36 8.15 7.81
N CYS A 72 9.86 7.57 8.90
CA CYS A 72 9.77 6.17 9.24
C CYS A 72 8.82 5.98 10.43
N ILE A 73 8.26 4.77 10.58
CA ILE A 73 7.57 4.38 11.82
C ILE A 73 8.62 4.28 12.92
N ASP A 74 8.33 4.85 14.09
CA ASP A 74 9.27 4.90 15.22
C ASP A 74 8.54 4.72 16.55
N THR A 75 9.24 4.19 17.55
CA THR A 75 8.78 4.22 18.93
C THR A 75 9.05 5.59 19.56
N ARG A 76 8.11 6.07 20.37
CA ARG A 76 8.23 7.40 20.97
C ARG A 76 9.28 7.43 22.07
N GLY A 77 10.26 8.31 21.97
CA GLY A 77 11.26 8.53 23.01
C GLY A 77 12.58 7.79 22.78
N ARG A 78 13.08 7.13 23.80
CA ARG A 78 14.33 6.34 23.75
C ARG A 78 14.09 4.96 24.35
N GLY A 79 14.53 3.93 23.64
CA GLY A 79 14.31 2.55 24.05
C GLY A 79 12.87 2.10 23.78
N PHE A 80 12.47 0.98 24.39
CA PHE A 80 11.14 0.43 24.20
C PHE A 80 10.04 1.38 24.70
N ASN A 81 9.07 1.61 23.83
CA ASN A 81 7.84 2.33 24.15
C ASN A 81 6.71 1.76 23.29
N GLU A 82 5.54 1.61 23.90
CA GLU A 82 4.35 1.17 23.16
C GLU A 82 3.80 2.25 22.22
N GLU A 83 4.01 3.53 22.51
CA GLU A 83 3.53 4.61 21.67
C GLU A 83 4.35 4.71 20.39
N LEU A 84 3.65 4.75 19.25
CA LEU A 84 4.22 4.94 17.93
C LEU A 84 3.98 6.35 17.41
N HIS A 85 4.89 6.80 16.57
CA HIS A 85 4.77 8.03 15.80
C HIS A 85 5.54 7.88 14.48
N ALA A 86 5.37 8.82 13.56
CA ALA A 86 6.29 8.95 12.44
C ALA A 86 7.44 9.89 12.85
N HIS A 87 8.68 9.51 12.50
CA HIS A 87 9.88 10.25 12.86
C HIS A 87 10.84 10.27 11.67
N SER A 88 11.68 11.31 11.56
CA SER A 88 12.74 11.31 10.53
C SER A 88 13.49 10.00 10.56
N CYS A 89 13.69 9.39 9.40
CA CYS A 89 14.38 8.12 9.26
C CYS A 89 15.85 8.27 9.69
N LYS A 90 16.17 7.82 10.90
CA LYS A 90 17.49 8.00 11.51
C LYS A 90 18.55 7.22 10.72
N PRO A 91 19.68 7.85 10.32
CA PRO A 91 20.74 7.16 9.55
C PRO A 91 21.35 5.92 10.22
N LYS A 92 21.27 5.85 11.54
CA LYS A 92 21.76 4.70 12.32
C LYS A 92 20.77 3.56 12.46
N GLY A 93 19.52 3.74 12.01
CA GLY A 93 18.46 2.77 12.20
C GLY A 93 18.02 2.62 13.66
N GLY A 94 17.89 1.39 14.13
CA GLY A 94 17.42 1.06 15.48
C GLY A 94 15.89 1.09 15.55
N ASP A 95 15.34 1.90 16.45
CA ASP A 95 13.91 2.03 16.75
C ASP A 95 13.03 2.48 15.56
N VAL A 96 13.62 2.98 14.47
CA VAL A 96 12.93 3.31 13.21
C VAL A 96 12.92 2.18 12.18
N GLN A 97 13.51 1.03 12.51
CA GLN A 97 13.54 -0.10 11.61
C GLN A 97 12.36 -1.04 11.86
N PHE A 98 11.51 -1.13 10.86
CA PHE A 98 10.34 -2.02 10.83
C PHE A 98 10.36 -2.82 9.53
N PHE A 99 9.81 -4.03 9.57
CA PHE A 99 9.62 -4.89 8.41
C PHE A 99 8.17 -5.35 8.31
N TYR A 100 7.73 -5.68 7.11
CA TYR A 100 6.42 -6.24 6.85
C TYR A 100 6.49 -7.74 6.61
N ASN A 101 5.78 -8.51 7.42
CA ASN A 101 5.65 -9.94 7.23
C ASN A 101 4.39 -10.23 6.40
N LYS A 102 4.59 -10.55 5.11
CA LYS A 102 3.50 -10.84 4.16
C LYS A 102 2.70 -12.11 4.52
N GLU A 103 3.28 -13.05 5.26
CA GLU A 103 2.59 -14.29 5.64
C GLU A 103 1.63 -14.07 6.81
N THR A 104 2.02 -13.24 7.77
CA THR A 104 1.21 -12.94 8.96
C THR A 104 0.47 -11.61 8.86
N LEU A 105 0.72 -10.81 7.82
CA LEU A 105 0.20 -9.46 7.59
C LEU A 105 0.58 -8.46 8.70
N GLN A 106 1.69 -8.70 9.40
CA GLN A 106 2.12 -7.88 10.52
C GLN A 106 3.26 -6.94 10.14
N ILE A 107 3.26 -5.73 10.70
CA ILE A 107 4.37 -4.78 10.66
C ILE A 107 5.10 -4.88 11.98
N CYS A 108 6.36 -5.35 11.97
CA CYS A 108 7.08 -5.69 13.19
C CYS A 108 8.39 -4.93 13.33
N SER A 109 8.79 -4.65 14.56
CA SER A 109 10.04 -3.97 14.88
C SER A 109 11.24 -4.89 14.70
N VAL A 110 12.31 -4.35 14.14
CA VAL A 110 13.63 -5.02 14.08
C VAL A 110 14.34 -4.93 15.43
N GLU A 111 14.33 -3.75 16.03
CA GLU A 111 15.01 -3.49 17.32
C GLU A 111 14.35 -4.24 18.47
N PHE A 112 13.02 -4.24 18.53
CA PHE A 112 12.24 -4.91 19.56
C PHE A 112 11.67 -6.22 19.01
N THR A 113 12.52 -7.24 18.92
CA THR A 113 12.17 -8.56 18.35
C THR A 113 10.96 -9.17 19.06
N GLY A 114 9.98 -9.62 18.28
CA GLY A 114 8.74 -10.20 18.79
C GLY A 114 7.65 -9.16 19.09
N TYR A 115 7.84 -7.90 18.71
CA TYR A 115 6.85 -6.86 18.86
C TYR A 115 6.38 -6.35 17.50
N CYS A 116 5.06 -6.20 17.33
CA CYS A 116 4.42 -5.76 16.10
C CYS A 116 3.40 -4.64 16.37
N ILE A 117 3.01 -3.94 15.34
CA ILE A 117 2.04 -2.85 15.41
C ILE A 117 0.65 -3.40 15.67
N GLU A 118 -0.12 -2.74 16.53
CA GLU A 118 -1.49 -3.07 16.89
C GLU A 118 -2.40 -1.84 16.80
N MET A 119 -3.65 -2.12 16.45
CA MET A 119 -4.81 -1.21 16.55
C MET A 119 -5.55 -1.51 17.86
N PRO A 120 -5.31 -0.79 18.97
CA PRO A 120 -5.85 -1.17 20.27
C PRO A 120 -7.37 -1.08 20.33
N GLY A 121 -8.06 -2.24 20.27
CA GLY A 121 -9.51 -2.34 20.31
C GLY A 121 -10.20 -2.25 18.94
N GLY A 122 -9.47 -2.58 17.86
CA GLY A 122 -9.97 -2.65 16.50
C GLY A 122 -9.81 -1.35 15.70
N ALA A 123 -9.97 -1.44 14.38
CA ALA A 123 -9.74 -0.31 13.47
C ALA A 123 -10.78 0.80 13.63
N SER A 124 -10.33 2.04 13.82
CA SER A 124 -11.18 3.22 13.80
C SER A 124 -10.43 4.49 13.39
N LYS A 125 -11.11 5.41 12.72
CA LYS A 125 -10.55 6.71 12.33
C LYS A 125 -9.99 7.48 13.53
N GLY A 126 -8.79 8.05 13.37
CA GLY A 126 -8.08 8.82 14.39
C GLY A 126 -7.38 7.98 15.45
N MET A 127 -7.41 6.65 15.34
CA MET A 127 -6.76 5.75 16.28
C MET A 127 -5.25 5.84 16.17
N SER A 128 -4.57 5.98 17.30
CA SER A 128 -3.11 5.84 17.40
C SER A 128 -2.72 4.39 17.49
N LEU A 129 -1.67 4.01 16.78
CA LEU A 129 -1.13 2.66 16.76
C LEU A 129 -0.19 2.44 17.95
N ARG A 130 -0.01 1.18 18.36
CA ARG A 130 0.88 0.75 19.45
C ARG A 130 1.81 -0.35 19.00
N LEU A 131 2.93 -0.49 19.69
CA LEU A 131 3.87 -1.60 19.57
C LEU A 131 3.64 -2.56 20.74
N VAL A 132 3.20 -3.78 20.46
CA VAL A 132 2.87 -4.81 21.45
C VAL A 132 3.49 -6.15 21.07
N GLU A 133 3.46 -7.12 22.00
CA GLU A 133 3.88 -8.49 21.68
C GLU A 133 3.11 -9.05 20.47
N SER A 134 3.83 -9.73 19.58
CA SER A 134 3.25 -10.29 18.35
C SER A 134 2.26 -11.42 18.69
N ASP A 135 1.04 -11.29 18.20
CA ASP A 135 0.02 -12.32 18.18
C ASP A 135 -0.49 -12.51 16.74
N THR A 136 -0.06 -13.58 16.08
CA THR A 136 -0.46 -13.89 14.70
C THR A 136 -1.95 -14.25 14.57
N SER A 137 -2.64 -14.50 15.67
CA SER A 137 -4.09 -14.78 15.70
C SER A 137 -4.93 -13.51 15.87
N SER A 138 -4.34 -12.40 16.31
CA SER A 138 -5.04 -11.13 16.51
C SER A 138 -5.32 -10.44 15.19
N SER A 139 -6.58 -10.11 14.90
CA SER A 139 -6.97 -9.25 13.77
C SER A 139 -6.46 -7.82 13.93
N ASP A 140 -6.33 -7.35 15.18
CA ASP A 140 -5.89 -5.99 15.49
C ASP A 140 -4.43 -5.70 15.10
N GLN A 141 -3.66 -6.75 14.76
CA GLN A 141 -2.27 -6.64 14.31
C GLN A 141 -2.09 -6.90 12.81
N LYS A 142 -3.19 -6.99 12.03
CA LYS A 142 -3.13 -7.34 10.61
C LYS A 142 -3.39 -6.16 9.70
N PHE A 143 -2.41 -5.92 8.83
CA PHE A 143 -2.43 -4.87 7.83
C PHE A 143 -2.14 -5.46 6.45
N ILE A 144 -2.97 -5.16 5.48
CA ILE A 144 -2.74 -5.49 4.08
C ILE A 144 -1.93 -4.37 3.45
N TYR A 145 -0.82 -4.68 2.81
CA TYR A 145 -0.09 -3.72 1.99
C TYR A 145 -0.61 -3.76 0.56
N ASN A 146 -1.14 -2.65 0.10
CA ASN A 146 -1.57 -2.48 -1.29
C ASN A 146 -0.37 -2.00 -2.12
N GLU A 147 0.19 -2.87 -2.94
CA GLU A 147 1.38 -2.56 -3.76
C GLU A 147 1.11 -1.48 -4.83
N ASP A 148 -0.15 -1.33 -5.29
CA ASP A 148 -0.51 -0.33 -6.30
C ASP A 148 -0.59 1.09 -5.72
N SER A 149 -1.12 1.24 -4.50
CA SER A 149 -1.27 2.54 -3.84
C SER A 149 -0.19 2.85 -2.81
N GLY A 150 0.59 1.85 -2.37
CA GLY A 150 1.57 1.98 -1.29
C GLY A 150 0.94 2.12 0.10
N GLU A 151 -0.33 1.79 0.27
CA GLU A 151 -1.05 1.95 1.53
C GLU A 151 -0.99 0.69 2.39
N PHE A 152 -0.81 0.86 3.69
CA PHE A 152 -1.15 -0.16 4.68
C PHE A 152 -2.58 0.07 5.16
N VAL A 153 -3.44 -0.92 4.94
CA VAL A 153 -4.85 -0.89 5.35
C VAL A 153 -5.13 -1.99 6.38
N PRO A 154 -5.93 -1.75 7.43
CA PRO A 154 -6.37 -2.80 8.32
C PRO A 154 -7.08 -3.94 7.58
N GLU A 155 -6.80 -5.21 7.91
CA GLU A 155 -7.51 -6.34 7.30
C GLU A 155 -9.02 -6.28 7.56
N GLU A 156 -9.43 -5.77 8.72
CA GLU A 156 -10.84 -5.71 9.15
C GLU A 156 -11.61 -4.48 8.60
N ASP A 157 -10.92 -3.40 8.18
CA ASP A 157 -11.56 -2.22 7.58
C ASP A 157 -10.69 -1.60 6.47
N LEU A 158 -10.97 -1.99 5.23
CA LEU A 158 -10.24 -1.54 4.03
C LEU A 158 -10.50 -0.07 3.66
N THR A 159 -11.36 0.64 4.37
CA THR A 159 -11.59 2.08 4.15
C THR A 159 -10.60 2.96 4.88
N LEU A 160 -9.86 2.39 5.84
CA LEU A 160 -8.84 3.05 6.63
C LEU A 160 -7.44 2.76 6.09
N CYS A 161 -6.50 3.65 6.41
CA CYS A 161 -5.08 3.45 6.11
C CYS A 161 -4.21 3.98 7.25
N ILE A 162 -2.98 3.49 7.36
CA ILE A 162 -1.96 4.11 8.22
C ILE A 162 -1.51 5.41 7.57
N ALA A 163 -1.64 6.51 8.30
CA ALA A 163 -1.27 7.84 7.82
C ALA A 163 -0.45 8.63 8.84
N VAL A 164 0.38 9.54 8.32
CA VAL A 164 1.08 10.52 9.14
C VAL A 164 0.26 11.81 9.23
N GLY A 165 0.39 12.55 10.33
CA GLY A 165 -0.29 13.83 10.51
C GLY A 165 0.25 14.92 9.58
N GLU A 166 -0.59 15.92 9.27
CA GLU A 166 -0.25 17.04 8.39
C GLU A 166 0.86 17.94 8.93
N THR A 167 1.00 18.02 10.27
CA THR A 167 1.95 18.93 10.91
C THR A 167 3.12 18.18 11.52
N SER A 168 4.32 18.71 11.32
CA SER A 168 5.53 18.22 11.97
C SER A 168 5.83 18.99 13.27
N ALA A 169 6.55 18.33 14.17
CA ALA A 169 7.07 18.91 15.40
C ALA A 169 8.55 18.53 15.55
N ALA A 170 9.32 19.42 16.21
CA ALA A 170 10.72 19.14 16.49
C ALA A 170 10.89 17.96 17.46
N ALA A 171 11.75 17.01 17.11
CA ALA A 171 12.13 15.86 17.91
C ALA A 171 13.67 15.81 18.07
N GLY A 172 14.20 16.73 18.85
CA GLY A 172 15.64 16.99 18.96
C GLY A 172 16.18 17.66 17.71
N ILE A 173 17.10 16.98 17.01
CA ILE A 173 17.63 17.43 15.71
C ILE A 173 16.81 16.89 14.53
N TYR A 174 15.79 16.10 14.79
CA TYR A 174 14.91 15.46 13.86
C TYR A 174 13.49 16.02 13.93
N MET A 175 12.62 15.54 13.07
CA MET A 175 11.21 15.89 13.03
C MET A 175 10.33 14.69 13.33
N SER A 176 9.12 14.95 13.84
CA SER A 176 8.13 13.90 14.11
C SER A 176 6.72 14.36 13.72
N ARG A 177 5.86 13.39 13.42
CA ARG A 177 4.43 13.57 13.13
C ARG A 177 3.63 12.52 13.87
N SER A 178 2.34 12.73 14.05
CA SER A 178 1.45 11.67 14.53
C SER A 178 1.39 10.52 13.53
N LEU A 179 1.07 9.32 14.01
CA LEU A 179 0.84 8.12 13.21
C LEU A 179 -0.51 7.54 13.65
N THR A 180 -1.49 7.58 12.75
CA THR A 180 -2.89 7.24 13.06
C THR A 180 -3.52 6.45 11.91
N LEU A 181 -4.66 5.83 12.19
CA LEU A 181 -5.55 5.35 11.13
C LEU A 181 -6.45 6.49 10.67
N GLU A 182 -6.51 6.69 9.36
CA GLU A 182 -7.36 7.72 8.75
C GLU A 182 -8.18 7.13 7.60
N LEU A 183 -9.28 7.81 7.21
CA LEU A 183 -10.02 7.40 6.02
C LEU A 183 -9.15 7.61 4.78
N SER A 184 -8.88 6.52 4.04
CA SER A 184 -8.03 6.58 2.84
C SER A 184 -8.57 7.56 1.81
N SER A 185 -9.90 7.63 1.62
CA SER A 185 -10.54 8.55 0.68
C SER A 185 -10.44 10.04 1.05
N GLU A 186 -10.14 10.37 2.31
CA GLU A 186 -10.04 11.76 2.81
C GLU A 186 -8.59 12.19 3.06
N THR A 187 -7.65 11.25 3.04
CA THR A 187 -6.24 11.49 3.35
C THR A 187 -5.45 11.78 2.08
N ASP A 188 -4.63 12.85 2.09
CA ASP A 188 -3.72 13.15 1.00
C ASP A 188 -2.77 11.97 0.74
N VAL A 189 -2.54 11.67 -0.52
CA VAL A 189 -1.68 10.55 -0.94
C VAL A 189 -0.27 10.62 -0.33
N LYS A 190 0.29 11.81 -0.19
CA LYS A 190 1.61 12.05 0.40
C LYS A 190 1.72 11.63 1.87
N LEU A 191 0.59 11.56 2.59
CA LEU A 191 0.56 11.25 4.03
C LEU A 191 0.36 9.77 4.33
N LYS A 192 0.08 8.93 3.33
CA LYS A 192 -0.33 7.52 3.51
C LYS A 192 0.38 6.53 2.57
N GLN A 193 1.22 7.03 1.67
CA GLN A 193 1.95 6.19 0.71
C GLN A 193 3.29 5.76 1.31
N TRP A 194 3.40 4.47 1.59
CA TRP A 194 4.57 3.85 2.22
C TRP A 194 5.38 3.05 1.23
N VAL A 195 6.67 3.00 1.45
CA VAL A 195 7.63 2.18 0.69
C VAL A 195 8.29 1.20 1.65
N ILE A 196 8.36 -0.06 1.26
CA ILE A 196 9.07 -1.11 1.98
C ILE A 196 10.43 -1.31 1.31
N LEU A 197 11.49 -1.14 2.07
CA LEU A 197 12.87 -1.46 1.66
C LEU A 197 13.35 -2.64 2.51
N GLU A 198 13.55 -3.79 1.85
CA GLU A 198 14.02 -5.05 2.45
C GLU A 198 15.55 -5.13 2.50
#